data_734a9c22aaa6ba78b7afdc48c3848c7e
#
_entry.id   734a9c22aaa6ba78b7afdc48c3848c7e
#
_cell.length_a   1.000
_cell.length_b   1.000
_cell.length_c   1.000
_cell.angle_alpha   90.00
_cell.angle_beta   90.00
_cell.angle_gamma   90.00
#
_symmetry.space_group_name_H-M   'P 1'
#
loop_
_entity.id
_entity.type
_entity.pdbx_description
1 polymer ?
#
loop_
_entity_poly.entity_id
_entity_poly.type
_entity_poly.pdbx_seq_one_letter_code
_entity_poly.pdbx_strand_id
1 'polypeptide(L)' 'MKKSILTQREQEVFELLVLNKSTKEIAQFLGISEKTVRNHISNAMQKLGVKGRAQAVVELLKLGELSI' A
#
# COMPACT_ATOMS: atom_id res chain seq x y z
N MET A 1 -12.47 7.70 17.05
CA MET A 1 -11.22 7.61 16.30
C MET A 1 -11.30 6.49 15.28
N LYS A 2 -10.97 6.80 14.05
CA LYS A 2 -11.07 5.82 12.97
C LYS A 2 -9.82 4.95 12.94
N LYS A 3 -9.98 3.65 13.03
CA LYS A 3 -8.85 2.73 12.89
C LYS A 3 -8.59 2.45 11.42
N SER A 4 -7.36 2.63 10.99
CA SER A 4 -6.95 2.22 9.65
C SER A 4 -6.80 0.71 9.60
N ILE A 5 -7.22 0.10 8.50
CA ILE A 5 -7.00 -1.33 8.29
C ILE A 5 -5.52 -1.61 8.01
N LEU A 6 -4.79 -0.60 7.53
CA LEU A 6 -3.39 -0.73 7.19
C LEU A 6 -2.50 -0.26 8.34
N THR A 7 -1.31 -0.87 8.44
CA THR A 7 -0.26 -0.30 9.27
C THR A 7 0.22 1.01 8.63
N GLN A 8 0.93 1.83 9.41
CA GLN A 8 1.48 3.08 8.88
C GLN A 8 2.39 2.84 7.68
N ARG A 9 3.24 1.81 7.75
CA ARG A 9 4.17 1.52 6.66
C ARG A 9 3.43 1.02 5.42
N GLU A 10 2.41 0.20 5.60
CA GLU A 10 1.59 -0.25 4.47
C GLU A 10 0.91 0.93 3.80
N GLN A 11 0.39 1.85 4.59
CA GLN A 11 -0.24 3.05 4.04
C GLN A 11 0.75 3.89 3.24
N GLU A 12 1.96 4.10 3.77
CA GLU A 12 3.00 4.84 3.06
C GLU A 12 3.34 4.21 1.72
N VAL A 13 3.43 2.87 1.70
CA VAL A 13 3.70 2.15 0.46
C VAL A 13 2.60 2.40 -0.57
N PHE A 14 1.34 2.30 -0.16
CA PHE A 14 0.22 2.50 -1.09
C PHE A 14 0.08 3.95 -1.52
N GLU A 15 0.43 4.91 -0.67
CA GLU A 15 0.44 6.31 -1.07
C GLU A 15 1.42 6.55 -2.21
N LEU A 16 2.56 5.88 -2.18
CA LEU A 16 3.54 5.99 -3.25
C LEU A 16 3.12 5.20 -4.50
N LEU A 17 2.44 4.06 -4.32
CA LEU A 17 1.89 3.30 -5.45
C LEU A 17 0.86 4.12 -6.22
N VAL A 18 0.02 4.86 -5.51
CA VAL A 18 -0.99 5.73 -6.14
C VAL A 18 -0.31 6.79 -7.00
N LEU A 19 0.89 7.23 -6.61
CA LEU A 19 1.68 8.17 -7.38
C LEU A 19 2.47 7.51 -8.51
N ASN A 20 2.18 6.25 -8.78
CA ASN A 20 2.79 5.47 -9.87
C ASN A 20 4.29 5.20 -9.65
N LYS A 21 4.70 5.07 -8.40
CA LYS A 21 6.08 4.72 -8.08
C LYS A 21 6.28 3.21 -8.18
N SER A 22 7.45 2.79 -8.66
CA SER A 22 7.80 1.37 -8.71
C SER A 22 8.19 0.87 -7.32
N THR A 23 8.20 -0.47 -7.14
CA THR A 23 8.68 -1.05 -5.88
C THR A 23 10.10 -0.61 -5.57
N LYS A 24 10.94 -0.49 -6.60
CA LYS A 24 12.32 -0.04 -6.41
C LYS A 24 12.38 1.39 -5.89
N GLU A 25 11.58 2.28 -6.49
CA GLU A 25 11.51 3.67 -6.06
C GLU A 25 10.98 3.80 -4.64
N ILE A 26 9.95 3.01 -4.33
CA ILE A 26 9.35 3.01 -2.99
C ILE A 26 10.40 2.55 -1.97
N ALA A 27 11.12 1.47 -2.29
CA ALA A 27 12.16 0.94 -1.41
C ALA A 27 13.22 1.99 -1.13
N GLN A 28 13.67 2.69 -2.17
CA GLN A 28 14.67 3.74 -2.02
C GLN A 28 14.15 4.90 -1.19
N PHE A 29 12.92 5.31 -1.46
CA PHE A 29 12.32 6.44 -0.74
C PHE A 29 12.15 6.15 0.75
N LEU A 30 11.71 4.92 1.08
CA LEU A 30 11.43 4.54 2.46
C LEU A 30 12.67 3.96 3.17
N GLY A 31 13.75 3.72 2.45
CA GLY A 31 14.97 3.16 3.05
C GLY A 31 14.83 1.71 3.47
N ILE A 32 14.06 0.92 2.71
CA ILE A 32 13.84 -0.50 2.98
C ILE A 32 14.12 -1.29 1.71
N SER A 33 14.13 -2.61 1.79
CA SER A 33 14.36 -3.46 0.62
C SER A 33 13.10 -3.58 -0.22
N GLU A 34 13.28 -3.91 -1.51
CA GLU A 34 12.14 -4.19 -2.39
C GLU A 34 11.31 -5.36 -1.88
N LYS A 35 11.98 -6.36 -1.31
CA LYS A 35 11.27 -7.51 -0.73
C LYS A 35 10.34 -7.05 0.38
N THR A 36 10.82 -6.16 1.24
CA THR A 36 9.99 -5.62 2.33
C THR A 36 8.82 -4.84 1.78
N VAL A 37 9.03 -4.04 0.70
CA VAL A 37 7.93 -3.33 0.05
C VAL A 37 6.89 -4.32 -0.45
N ARG A 38 7.32 -5.38 -1.15
CA ARG A 38 6.39 -6.40 -1.65
C ARG A 38 5.65 -7.09 -0.53
N ASN A 39 6.31 -7.34 0.61
CA ASN A 39 5.66 -7.93 1.77
C ASN A 39 4.56 -7.04 2.32
N HIS A 40 4.81 -5.72 2.40
CA HIS A 40 3.80 -4.78 2.86
C HIS A 40 2.59 -4.76 1.92
N ILE A 41 2.85 -4.80 0.60
CA ILE A 41 1.77 -4.84 -0.38
C ILE A 41 0.96 -6.12 -0.23
N SER A 42 1.64 -7.25 -0.12
CA SER A 42 1.00 -8.56 0.00
C SER A 42 0.14 -8.65 1.27
N ASN A 43 0.67 -8.17 2.39
CA ASN A 43 -0.06 -8.18 3.65
C ASN A 43 -1.32 -7.31 3.57
N ALA A 44 -1.19 -6.15 2.95
CA ALA A 44 -2.34 -5.26 2.78
C ALA A 44 -3.40 -5.91 1.90
N MET A 45 -2.97 -6.55 0.81
CA MET A 45 -3.91 -7.24 -0.08
C MET A 45 -4.66 -8.35 0.64
N GLN A 46 -3.99 -9.09 1.50
CA GLN A 46 -4.63 -10.13 2.31
C GLN A 46 -5.68 -9.53 3.25
N LYS A 47 -5.36 -8.43 3.88
CA LYS A 47 -6.29 -7.76 4.79
C LYS A 47 -7.54 -7.29 4.04
N LEU A 48 -7.37 -6.85 2.80
CA LEU A 48 -8.47 -6.34 1.98
C LEU A 48 -9.23 -7.44 1.26
N GLY A 49 -8.68 -8.65 1.22
CA GLY A 49 -9.31 -9.76 0.52
C GLY A 49 -9.29 -9.62 -0.99
N VAL A 50 -8.27 -8.95 -1.53
CA VAL A 50 -8.14 -8.72 -2.98
C VAL A 50 -6.95 -9.48 -3.51
N LYS A 51 -6.90 -9.68 -4.84
CA LYS A 51 -5.86 -10.46 -5.48
C LYS A 51 -4.87 -9.65 -6.29
N GLY A 52 -5.11 -8.36 -6.49
CA GLY A 52 -4.25 -7.50 -7.28
C GLY A 52 -4.05 -6.15 -6.65
N ARG A 53 -2.94 -5.50 -7.01
CA ARG A 53 -2.61 -4.17 -6.47
C ARG A 53 -3.64 -3.13 -6.87
N ALA A 54 -4.09 -3.19 -8.12
CA ALA A 54 -5.09 -2.23 -8.61
C ALA A 54 -6.38 -2.35 -7.81
N GLN A 55 -6.81 -3.58 -7.54
CA GLN A 55 -7.99 -3.80 -6.71
C GLN A 55 -7.79 -3.27 -5.30
N ALA A 56 -6.58 -3.44 -4.75
CA ALA A 56 -6.27 -2.94 -3.43
C ALA A 56 -6.37 -1.42 -3.38
N VAL A 57 -5.83 -0.73 -4.39
CA VAL A 57 -5.91 0.72 -4.46
C VAL A 57 -7.36 1.18 -4.52
N VAL A 58 -8.17 0.54 -5.37
CA VAL A 58 -9.59 0.88 -5.50
C VAL A 58 -10.32 0.70 -4.16
N GLU A 59 -10.08 -0.42 -3.48
CA GLU A 59 -10.72 -0.66 -2.19
C GLU A 59 -10.30 0.37 -1.14
N LEU A 60 -9.02 0.72 -1.12
CA LEU A 60 -8.53 1.70 -0.16
C LEU A 60 -9.11 3.09 -0.43
N LEU A 61 -9.31 3.43 -1.69
CA LEU A 61 -9.98 4.69 -2.05
C LEU A 61 -11.42 4.68 -1.59
N LYS A 62 -12.13 3.56 -1.78
CA LYS A 62 -13.53 3.42 -1.34
C LYS A 62 -13.66 3.54 0.17
N LEU A 63 -12.68 3.00 0.91
CA LEU A 63 -12.68 3.04 2.36
C LEU A 63 -12.21 4.36 2.92
N GLY A 64 -11.74 5.27 2.07
CA GLY A 64 -11.20 6.55 2.52
C GLY A 64 -9.83 6.44 3.14
N GLU A 65 -9.12 5.32 2.92
CA GLU A 65 -7.76 5.11 3.43
C GLU A 65 -6.71 5.78 2.56
N LEU A 66 -7.04 6.00 1.30
CA LEU A 66 -6.18 6.72 0.36
C LEU A 66 -6.98 7.84 -0.30
N SER A 67 -6.28 8.87 -0.72
CA SER A 67 -6.88 9.95 -1.52
C SER A 67 -5.97 10.24 -2.70
N ILE A 68 -6.57 10.72 -3.77
CA ILE A 68 -5.83 11.11 -4.97
C ILE A 68 -5.79 12.62 -5.07
#